data_71f36923c8d3bce54dee5ac6cac09118
#
_entry.id   71f36923c8d3bce54dee5ac6cac09118
#
_cell.length_a   1.000
_cell.length_b   1.000
_cell.length_c   1.000
_cell.angle_alpha   90.00
_cell.angle_beta   90.00
_cell.angle_gamma   90.00
#
_symmetry.space_group_name_H-M   'P 1'
#
loop_
_entity.id
_entity.type
_entity.pdbx_description
1 polymer ?
#
loop_
_entity_poly.entity_id
_entity_poly.type
_entity_poly.pdbx_seq_one_letter_code
_entity_poly.pdbx_strand_id
1 'polypeptide(L)'
;MRKFILPVLLCFIFINPATANDEINSLLKTLDKALKYKLDYAEQKQEQIDSLKIELKLHHKIRKKVQIAELLCFAYSSFQKDSALTYAIHMNELAQESGDGELIIEAKLDYARILSSMGFFKEALSIVNPIQHQLLSPKLKVEYFLGQATIYNHQKNFASSEIESRKNDLIEQTYRDSLLQCAEVPSNIRAFTIAPILLHKKKYNDAIHMLDSAYLSYPQYSRNAGILAYSLASAYQGKGDSKNAIKYFAISAISDAISGTRENRSLRILAKLIFESGDIDRAYTYMKNAMEDAILCNARINTIEASDMYLFIDKAFQEKEKRKFVIISSLLSSLCLVCILLFILFTQLKKQKKKVEQANKSLSYHLDEIQNINSALADSSKIKEEYVGLYMEQYTNYITQIDSFKKRALKIAKSEDINKVVSFLKSSLNTEGDLAEFYNNFDKAILNLFPNFVADFNALLSPENAIIPGTGKLLTPELRIFALIRLGITDSVKIAHFLQYSLSTIYNYRSKMRNKAIGDRNSFEERVGRIGQ
;
A
#
# COMPACT_ATOMS: atom_id res chain seq x y z
N MET A 1 -20.01 -15.06 -23.23
CA MET A 1 -19.14 -15.87 -22.35
C MET A 1 -17.69 -15.75 -22.83
N ARG A 2 -16.89 -14.88 -22.26
CA ARG A 2 -15.43 -14.82 -22.47
C ARG A 2 -14.78 -14.94 -21.10
N LYS A 3 -14.06 -16.05 -20.90
CA LYS A 3 -13.32 -16.38 -19.69
C LYS A 3 -12.10 -15.47 -19.59
N PHE A 4 -12.05 -14.59 -18.59
CA PHE A 4 -10.83 -13.91 -18.18
C PHE A 4 -10.03 -14.89 -17.32
N ILE A 5 -8.91 -15.35 -17.83
CA ILE A 5 -7.89 -16.10 -17.10
C ILE A 5 -7.00 -15.07 -16.42
N LEU A 6 -7.09 -15.00 -15.09
CA LEU A 6 -6.21 -14.24 -14.22
C LEU A 6 -4.91 -15.07 -14.05
N PRO A 7 -3.70 -14.55 -14.36
CA PRO A 7 -2.48 -15.24 -14.01
C PRO A 7 -2.24 -15.10 -12.51
N VAL A 8 -2.35 -16.20 -11.79
CA VAL A 8 -1.91 -16.32 -10.40
C VAL A 8 -0.39 -16.21 -10.39
N LEU A 9 0.14 -15.10 -9.89
CA LEU A 9 1.55 -14.90 -9.61
C LEU A 9 1.92 -15.82 -8.43
N LEU A 10 2.49 -16.98 -8.73
CA LEU A 10 3.08 -17.87 -7.73
C LEU A 10 4.36 -17.19 -7.19
N CYS A 11 4.27 -16.55 -6.04
CA CYS A 11 5.42 -16.21 -5.22
C CYS A 11 6.08 -17.50 -4.73
N PHE A 12 7.15 -17.92 -5.40
CA PHE A 12 8.06 -18.92 -4.86
C PHE A 12 8.74 -18.33 -3.63
N ILE A 13 8.24 -18.65 -2.45
CA ILE A 13 8.95 -18.50 -1.19
C ILE A 13 10.03 -19.57 -1.20
N PHE A 14 11.27 -19.19 -1.50
CA PHE A 14 12.44 -20.04 -1.24
C PHE A 14 12.57 -20.20 0.27
N ILE A 15 12.06 -21.30 0.80
CA ILE A 15 12.38 -21.78 2.14
C ILE A 15 13.81 -22.32 2.07
N ASN A 16 14.77 -21.50 2.52
CA ASN A 16 16.14 -21.98 2.76
C ASN A 16 16.12 -22.94 3.96
N PRO A 17 16.81 -24.09 3.88
CA PRO A 17 16.85 -25.02 4.99
C PRO A 17 17.64 -24.43 6.15
N ALA A 18 16.95 -24.01 7.19
CA ALA A 18 17.48 -23.49 8.43
C ALA A 18 17.91 -24.66 9.34
N THR A 19 19.12 -25.19 9.23
CA THR A 19 19.60 -26.18 10.23
C THR A 19 21.10 -26.27 10.43
N ALA A 20 21.95 -25.36 9.98
CA ALA A 20 23.39 -25.45 10.26
C ALA A 20 24.06 -24.16 10.74
N ASN A 21 23.32 -23.09 11.00
CA ASN A 21 23.90 -21.76 11.24
C ASN A 21 23.42 -21.05 12.51
N ASP A 22 22.70 -21.71 13.41
CA ASP A 22 22.14 -21.02 14.59
C ASP A 22 23.24 -20.50 15.54
N GLU A 23 24.34 -21.24 15.71
CA GLU A 23 25.46 -20.81 16.57
C GLU A 23 26.17 -19.59 15.99
N ILE A 24 26.53 -19.60 14.69
CA ILE A 24 27.19 -18.47 14.02
C ILE A 24 26.27 -17.27 14.01
N ASN A 25 24.98 -17.45 13.66
CA ASN A 25 24.01 -16.36 13.66
C ASN A 25 23.82 -15.74 15.05
N SER A 26 23.85 -16.56 16.12
CA SER A 26 23.80 -16.08 17.49
C SER A 26 25.05 -15.25 17.84
N LEU A 27 26.24 -15.71 17.44
CA LEU A 27 27.50 -14.96 17.62
C LEU A 27 27.48 -13.64 16.85
N LEU A 28 27.04 -13.66 15.59
CA LEU A 28 26.96 -12.43 14.80
C LEU A 28 25.96 -11.43 15.41
N LYS A 29 24.81 -11.88 15.94
CA LYS A 29 23.89 -11.01 16.70
C LYS A 29 24.53 -10.44 17.96
N THR A 30 25.34 -11.23 18.65
CA THR A 30 26.10 -10.77 19.84
C THR A 30 27.12 -9.71 19.43
N LEU A 31 27.81 -9.91 18.30
CA LEU A 31 28.73 -8.93 17.74
C LEU A 31 28.00 -7.64 17.31
N ASP A 32 26.88 -7.75 16.61
CA ASP A 32 26.04 -6.61 16.23
C ASP A 32 25.68 -5.77 17.46
N LYS A 33 25.34 -6.44 18.58
CA LYS A 33 25.04 -5.78 19.85
C LYS A 33 26.31 -5.13 20.45
N ALA A 34 27.44 -5.83 20.46
CA ALA A 34 28.70 -5.29 21.00
C ALA A 34 29.15 -4.04 20.21
N LEU A 35 29.05 -4.05 18.90
CA LEU A 35 29.35 -2.89 18.05
C LEU A 35 28.41 -1.72 18.28
N LYS A 36 27.16 -1.98 18.59
CA LYS A 36 26.20 -0.91 18.96
C LYS A 36 26.60 -0.16 20.24
N TYR A 37 27.20 -0.87 21.21
CA TYR A 37 27.65 -0.32 22.49
C TYR A 37 29.15 -0.04 22.54
N LYS A 38 29.85 0.00 21.38
CA LYS A 38 31.31 0.15 21.33
C LYS A 38 31.81 1.44 21.99
N LEU A 39 31.02 2.52 21.96
CA LEU A 39 31.40 3.78 22.59
C LEU A 39 31.42 3.68 24.12
N ASP A 40 30.45 2.97 24.70
CA ASP A 40 30.38 2.75 26.16
C ASP A 40 31.60 1.94 26.62
N TYR A 41 32.00 0.90 25.86
CA TYR A 41 33.21 0.12 26.16
C TYR A 41 34.49 0.95 25.98
N ALA A 42 34.53 1.85 25.00
CA ALA A 42 35.67 2.75 24.83
C ALA A 42 35.78 3.75 25.99
N GLU A 43 34.67 4.23 26.54
CA GLU A 43 34.63 5.11 27.71
C GLU A 43 35.12 4.36 28.95
N GLN A 44 34.61 3.15 29.21
CA GLN A 44 35.13 2.31 30.31
C GLN A 44 36.63 2.04 30.18
N LYS A 45 37.14 1.84 28.97
CA LYS A 45 38.58 1.69 28.71
C LYS A 45 39.34 2.97 29.06
N GLN A 46 38.78 4.14 28.71
CA GLN A 46 39.38 5.42 29.02
C GLN A 46 39.45 5.65 30.53
N GLU A 47 38.39 5.31 31.27
CA GLU A 47 38.37 5.38 32.76
C GLU A 47 39.47 4.51 33.38
N GLN A 48 39.68 3.28 32.88
CA GLN A 48 40.77 2.41 33.33
C GLN A 48 42.13 3.03 33.07
N ILE A 49 42.34 3.65 31.90
CA ILE A 49 43.57 4.34 31.52
C ILE A 49 43.79 5.54 32.44
N ASP A 50 42.76 6.33 32.72
CA ASP A 50 42.87 7.52 33.59
C ASP A 50 43.18 7.12 35.03
N SER A 51 42.65 6.01 35.50
CA SER A 51 43.04 5.45 36.80
C SER A 51 44.55 5.07 36.85
N LEU A 52 45.09 4.45 35.83
CA LEU A 52 46.52 4.13 35.71
C LEU A 52 47.38 5.40 35.66
N LYS A 53 46.95 6.47 35.00
CA LYS A 53 47.65 7.76 34.98
C LYS A 53 47.74 8.40 36.37
N ILE A 54 46.66 8.31 37.16
CA ILE A 54 46.62 8.79 38.53
C ILE A 54 47.61 7.98 39.38
N GLU A 55 47.57 6.63 39.24
CA GLU A 55 48.49 5.73 39.93
C GLU A 55 49.94 6.05 39.63
N LEU A 56 50.29 6.27 38.32
CA LEU A 56 51.62 6.66 37.90
C LEU A 56 52.13 7.91 38.59
N LYS A 57 51.28 8.91 38.76
CA LYS A 57 51.65 10.19 39.44
C LYS A 57 51.83 10.01 40.96
N LEU A 58 51.09 9.13 41.61
CA LEU A 58 51.12 8.90 43.03
C LEU A 58 52.33 8.06 43.51
N HIS A 59 52.89 7.20 42.63
CA HIS A 59 53.96 6.33 43.04
C HIS A 59 55.35 7.03 43.00
N HIS A 60 56.16 6.76 44.04
CA HIS A 60 57.52 7.34 44.16
C HIS A 60 58.63 6.32 43.74
N LYS A 61 58.37 5.02 43.77
CA LYS A 61 59.35 3.98 43.44
C LYS A 61 59.47 3.87 41.92
N ILE A 62 60.67 4.14 41.37
CA ILE A 62 60.93 4.12 39.91
C ILE A 62 60.52 2.79 39.28
N ARG A 63 60.89 1.64 39.85
CA ARG A 63 60.50 0.33 39.31
C ARG A 63 58.98 0.16 39.19
N LYS A 64 58.20 0.68 40.16
CA LYS A 64 56.75 0.65 40.08
C LYS A 64 56.19 1.63 39.03
N LYS A 65 56.83 2.79 38.87
CA LYS A 65 56.47 3.72 37.78
C LYS A 65 56.69 3.09 36.40
N VAL A 66 57.80 2.37 36.19
CA VAL A 66 58.07 1.64 34.93
C VAL A 66 57.00 0.63 34.67
N GLN A 67 56.60 -0.18 35.67
CA GLN A 67 55.53 -1.16 35.52
C GLN A 67 54.17 -0.52 35.18
N ILE A 68 53.84 0.63 35.81
CA ILE A 68 52.58 1.32 35.48
C ILE A 68 52.64 1.94 34.07
N ALA A 69 53.82 2.51 33.68
CA ALA A 69 54.01 3.02 32.35
C ALA A 69 53.93 1.92 31.26
N GLU A 70 54.42 0.72 31.57
CA GLU A 70 54.24 -0.48 30.71
C GLU A 70 52.74 -0.85 30.57
N LEU A 71 51.96 -0.84 31.68
CA LEU A 71 50.50 -1.08 31.62
C LEU A 71 49.77 -0.02 30.78
N LEU A 72 50.16 1.26 30.91
CA LEU A 72 49.64 2.34 30.07
C LEU A 72 49.99 2.17 28.61
N CYS A 73 51.28 1.84 28.32
CA CYS A 73 51.72 1.53 26.96
C CYS A 73 50.91 0.40 26.34
N PHE A 74 50.70 -0.69 27.10
CA PHE A 74 49.89 -1.83 26.68
C PHE A 74 48.40 -1.47 26.48
N ALA A 75 47.83 -0.70 27.41
CA ALA A 75 46.43 -0.26 27.32
C ALA A 75 46.19 0.62 26.06
N TYR A 76 47.12 1.52 25.76
CA TYR A 76 47.05 2.41 24.62
C TYR A 76 47.42 1.73 23.28
N SER A 77 48.25 0.68 23.27
CA SER A 77 48.78 0.07 22.04
C SER A 77 47.72 -0.34 21.03
N SER A 78 46.54 -0.72 21.50
CA SER A 78 45.37 -1.10 20.69
C SER A 78 44.18 -0.11 20.77
N PHE A 79 44.38 1.03 21.44
CA PHE A 79 43.35 2.05 21.64
C PHE A 79 43.72 3.38 20.98
N GLN A 80 44.96 3.88 21.18
CA GLN A 80 45.50 5.10 20.58
C GLN A 80 47.02 5.03 20.52
N LYS A 81 47.60 4.75 19.35
CA LYS A 81 49.02 4.44 19.18
C LYS A 81 49.96 5.62 19.51
N ASP A 82 49.54 6.86 19.25
CA ASP A 82 50.37 8.02 19.61
C ASP A 82 50.54 8.15 21.14
N SER A 83 49.48 7.88 21.92
CA SER A 83 49.60 7.83 23.37
C SER A 83 50.46 6.64 23.85
N ALA A 84 50.32 5.47 23.17
CA ALA A 84 51.17 4.32 23.46
C ALA A 84 52.64 4.67 23.25
N LEU A 85 53.00 5.38 22.17
CA LEU A 85 54.34 5.85 21.91
C LEU A 85 54.84 6.80 23.00
N THR A 86 54.04 7.77 23.41
CA THR A 86 54.38 8.72 24.49
C THR A 86 54.71 7.96 25.77
N TYR A 87 53.89 6.97 26.17
CA TYR A 87 54.17 6.17 27.37
C TYR A 87 55.33 5.20 27.22
N ALA A 88 55.59 4.68 26.01
CA ALA A 88 56.78 3.87 25.74
C ALA A 88 58.07 4.66 25.85
N ILE A 89 58.09 5.90 25.38
CA ILE A 89 59.22 6.83 25.57
C ILE A 89 59.43 7.08 27.07
N HIS A 90 58.36 7.50 27.79
CA HIS A 90 58.41 7.77 29.23
C HIS A 90 58.85 6.54 30.03
N MET A 91 58.38 5.36 29.70
CA MET A 91 58.78 4.09 30.30
C MET A 91 60.30 3.86 30.12
N ASN A 92 60.80 4.08 28.89
CA ASN A 92 62.23 3.92 28.60
C ASN A 92 63.09 4.95 29.39
N GLU A 93 62.64 6.18 29.54
CA GLU A 93 63.30 7.21 30.35
C GLU A 93 63.39 6.79 31.82
N LEU A 94 62.25 6.37 32.42
CA LEU A 94 62.21 5.89 33.81
C LEU A 94 63.07 4.64 34.01
N ALA A 95 63.13 3.72 33.03
CA ALA A 95 64.01 2.57 33.10
C ALA A 95 65.49 2.97 33.09
N GLN A 96 65.88 3.95 32.27
CA GLN A 96 67.24 4.49 32.27
C GLN A 96 67.62 5.12 33.63
N GLU A 97 66.66 5.88 34.21
CA GLU A 97 66.88 6.48 35.55
C GLU A 97 67.02 5.44 36.66
N SER A 98 66.43 4.23 36.48
CA SER A 98 66.51 3.16 37.46
C SER A 98 67.92 2.55 37.58
N GLY A 99 68.74 2.63 36.52
CA GLY A 99 70.02 1.93 36.42
C GLY A 99 69.94 0.41 36.37
N ASP A 100 68.74 -0.19 36.33
CA ASP A 100 68.51 -1.63 36.30
C ASP A 100 68.61 -2.12 34.83
N GLY A 101 69.69 -2.88 34.52
CA GLY A 101 70.00 -3.34 33.19
C GLY A 101 68.90 -4.23 32.55
N GLU A 102 68.23 -5.08 33.32
CA GLU A 102 67.11 -5.91 32.80
C GLU A 102 65.89 -5.04 32.50
N LEU A 103 65.55 -4.11 33.36
CA LEU A 103 64.42 -3.23 33.18
C LEU A 103 64.63 -2.29 31.99
N ILE A 104 65.88 -1.83 31.75
CA ILE A 104 66.25 -1.02 30.58
C ILE A 104 66.05 -1.82 29.27
N ILE A 105 66.39 -3.10 29.29
CA ILE A 105 66.23 -3.95 28.09
C ILE A 105 64.75 -4.23 27.84
N GLU A 106 63.93 -4.58 28.88
CA GLU A 106 62.48 -4.77 28.76
C GLU A 106 61.84 -3.50 28.15
N ALA A 107 62.14 -2.32 28.67
CA ALA A 107 61.60 -1.06 28.18
C ALA A 107 61.99 -0.78 26.73
N LYS A 108 63.27 -1.07 26.32
CA LYS A 108 63.73 -0.95 24.95
C LYS A 108 62.97 -1.88 23.99
N LEU A 109 62.73 -3.13 24.38
CA LEU A 109 62.03 -4.10 23.56
C LEU A 109 60.55 -3.67 23.37
N ASP A 110 59.88 -3.19 24.39
CA ASP A 110 58.52 -2.68 24.30
C ASP A 110 58.43 -1.42 23.46
N TYR A 111 59.36 -0.49 23.65
CA TYR A 111 59.43 0.74 22.84
C TYR A 111 59.60 0.40 21.36
N ALA A 112 60.53 -0.53 21.02
CA ALA A 112 60.75 -0.98 19.65
C ALA A 112 59.51 -1.65 19.05
N ARG A 113 58.74 -2.44 19.85
CA ARG A 113 57.46 -3.05 19.39
C ARG A 113 56.44 -1.97 19.04
N ILE A 114 56.26 -0.95 19.84
CA ILE A 114 55.35 0.16 19.54
C ILE A 114 55.76 0.86 18.26
N LEU A 115 57.07 1.25 18.13
CA LEU A 115 57.59 1.88 16.91
C LEU A 115 57.31 1.04 15.66
N SER A 116 57.57 -0.27 15.73
CA SER A 116 57.33 -1.16 14.59
C SER A 116 55.88 -1.24 14.21
N SER A 117 54.95 -1.25 15.19
CA SER A 117 53.50 -1.26 14.95
C SER A 117 52.97 0.01 14.28
N MET A 118 53.73 1.09 14.34
CA MET A 118 53.44 2.38 13.70
C MET A 118 54.17 2.54 12.33
N GLY A 119 55.05 1.58 11.96
CA GLY A 119 55.83 1.61 10.72
C GLY A 119 57.21 2.26 10.84
N PHE A 120 57.65 2.62 12.05
CA PHE A 120 59.00 3.16 12.32
C PHE A 120 60.02 2.02 12.46
N PHE A 121 60.25 1.28 11.39
CA PHE A 121 61.06 0.06 11.40
C PHE A 121 62.55 0.32 11.60
N LYS A 122 63.09 1.38 11.01
CA LYS A 122 64.49 1.76 11.17
C LYS A 122 64.78 2.08 12.64
N GLU A 123 63.94 2.88 13.24
CA GLU A 123 64.03 3.30 14.62
C GLU A 123 63.90 2.11 15.56
N ALA A 124 62.94 1.22 15.32
CA ALA A 124 62.77 0.00 16.09
C ALA A 124 64.00 -0.90 16.06
N LEU A 125 64.56 -1.15 14.85
CA LEU A 125 65.76 -1.98 14.68
C LEU A 125 66.99 -1.30 15.27
N SER A 126 67.14 0.03 15.23
CA SER A 126 68.25 0.73 15.83
C SER A 126 68.30 0.59 17.36
N ILE A 127 67.16 0.36 18.00
CA ILE A 127 67.07 0.13 19.44
C ILE A 127 67.42 -1.33 19.80
N VAL A 128 66.95 -2.30 19.00
CA VAL A 128 67.01 -3.71 19.35
C VAL A 128 68.33 -4.36 18.90
N ASN A 129 68.87 -4.01 17.73
CA ASN A 129 70.07 -4.62 17.16
C ASN A 129 71.33 -4.51 18.04
N PRO A 130 71.56 -3.40 18.81
CA PRO A 130 72.74 -3.32 19.70
C PRO A 130 72.67 -4.27 20.92
N ILE A 131 71.49 -4.90 21.19
CA ILE A 131 71.33 -5.77 22.34
C ILE A 131 72.06 -7.10 22.13
N GLN A 132 73.01 -7.40 23.01
CA GLN A 132 73.75 -8.66 22.97
C GLN A 132 72.90 -9.78 23.56
N HIS A 133 72.10 -10.42 22.73
CA HIS A 133 71.12 -11.43 23.13
C HIS A 133 71.72 -12.66 23.83
N GLN A 134 73.02 -12.93 23.61
CA GLN A 134 73.75 -14.00 24.26
C GLN A 134 73.86 -13.82 25.78
N LEU A 135 73.88 -12.55 26.23
CA LEU A 135 74.05 -12.20 27.63
C LEU A 135 72.70 -11.99 28.37
N LEU A 136 71.60 -12.19 27.69
CA LEU A 136 70.27 -12.02 28.28
C LEU A 136 69.87 -13.20 29.18
N SER A 137 69.11 -12.87 30.23
CA SER A 137 68.44 -13.92 30.99
C SER A 137 67.45 -14.72 30.10
N PRO A 138 67.11 -15.95 30.46
CA PRO A 138 66.19 -16.80 29.66
C PRO A 138 64.89 -16.10 29.30
N LYS A 139 64.31 -15.34 30.23
CA LYS A 139 63.08 -14.56 30.03
C LYS A 139 63.30 -13.47 28.97
N LEU A 140 64.31 -12.65 29.13
CA LEU A 140 64.63 -11.57 28.20
C LEU A 140 65.05 -12.05 26.81
N LYS A 141 65.63 -13.25 26.72
CA LYS A 141 65.96 -13.88 25.45
C LYS A 141 64.72 -14.24 24.64
N VAL A 142 63.68 -14.78 25.34
CA VAL A 142 62.37 -15.02 24.72
C VAL A 142 61.75 -13.71 24.22
N GLU A 143 61.72 -12.66 25.05
CA GLU A 143 61.18 -11.34 24.67
C GLU A 143 61.95 -10.72 23.51
N TYR A 144 63.29 -10.83 23.47
CA TYR A 144 64.10 -10.33 22.38
C TYR A 144 63.77 -11.01 21.03
N PHE A 145 63.73 -12.36 21.00
CA PHE A 145 63.44 -13.07 19.77
C PHE A 145 61.98 -12.85 19.33
N LEU A 146 61.03 -12.77 20.26
CA LEU A 146 59.64 -12.44 19.99
C LEU A 146 59.52 -11.00 19.42
N GLY A 147 60.23 -10.05 20.02
CA GLY A 147 60.29 -8.67 19.57
C GLY A 147 60.84 -8.56 18.15
N GLN A 148 61.98 -9.18 17.86
CA GLN A 148 62.55 -9.21 16.52
C GLN A 148 61.62 -9.85 15.49
N ALA A 149 61.04 -11.04 15.79
CA ALA A 149 60.10 -11.68 14.92
C ALA A 149 58.88 -10.77 14.63
N THR A 150 58.40 -10.04 15.64
CA THR A 150 57.26 -9.12 15.50
C THR A 150 57.60 -7.94 14.60
N ILE A 151 58.81 -7.33 14.76
CA ILE A 151 59.27 -6.23 13.90
C ILE A 151 59.33 -6.66 12.43
N TYR A 152 59.94 -7.82 12.15
CA TYR A 152 60.04 -8.32 10.76
C TYR A 152 58.67 -8.77 10.21
N ASN A 153 57.77 -9.27 11.04
CA ASN A 153 56.37 -9.55 10.65
C ASN A 153 55.62 -8.26 10.24
N HIS A 154 55.77 -7.19 11.03
CA HIS A 154 55.21 -5.89 10.66
C HIS A 154 55.85 -5.39 9.34
N GLN A 155 57.18 -5.45 9.22
CA GLN A 155 57.90 -4.99 8.05
C GLN A 155 57.52 -5.80 6.79
N LYS A 156 57.30 -7.12 6.92
CA LYS A 156 56.76 -7.98 5.86
C LYS A 156 55.41 -7.49 5.36
N ASN A 157 54.50 -7.21 6.30
CA ASN A 157 53.13 -6.74 5.98
C ASN A 157 53.09 -5.32 5.40
N PHE A 158 54.15 -4.51 5.65
CA PHE A 158 54.32 -3.17 5.09
C PHE A 158 55.10 -3.15 3.78
N ALA A 159 55.70 -4.28 3.37
CA ALA A 159 56.53 -4.35 2.19
C ALA A 159 55.76 -3.92 0.94
N SER A 160 56.36 -2.98 0.18
CA SER A 160 55.80 -2.49 -1.09
C SER A 160 56.04 -3.44 -2.27
N SER A 161 56.90 -4.45 -2.06
CA SER A 161 57.20 -5.45 -3.07
C SER A 161 57.22 -6.87 -2.51
N GLU A 162 56.90 -7.86 -3.36
CA GLU A 162 56.94 -9.26 -3.00
C GLU A 162 58.35 -9.73 -2.60
N ILE A 163 59.38 -9.15 -3.22
CA ILE A 163 60.78 -9.46 -2.92
C ILE A 163 61.12 -9.04 -1.48
N GLU A 164 60.73 -7.83 -1.10
CA GLU A 164 60.96 -7.32 0.25
C GLU A 164 60.14 -8.13 1.29
N SER A 165 58.87 -8.44 0.98
CA SER A 165 58.03 -9.26 1.82
C SER A 165 58.65 -10.62 2.06
N ARG A 166 59.14 -11.34 1.04
CA ARG A 166 59.81 -12.64 1.16
C ARG A 166 61.09 -12.54 1.97
N LYS A 167 61.92 -11.49 1.77
CA LYS A 167 63.14 -11.26 2.56
C LYS A 167 62.79 -11.12 4.05
N ASN A 168 61.82 -10.29 4.39
CA ASN A 168 61.43 -10.07 5.76
C ASN A 168 60.81 -11.35 6.39
N ASP A 169 60.08 -12.13 5.59
CA ASP A 169 59.52 -13.43 6.01
C ASP A 169 60.62 -14.43 6.41
N LEU A 170 61.69 -14.54 5.62
CA LEU A 170 62.85 -15.41 5.95
C LEU A 170 63.53 -14.97 7.23
N ILE A 171 63.69 -13.69 7.49
CA ILE A 171 64.30 -13.17 8.70
C ILE A 171 63.36 -13.42 9.90
N GLU A 172 62.06 -13.17 9.75
CA GLU A 172 61.06 -13.49 10.75
C GLU A 172 61.16 -14.95 11.16
N GLN A 173 61.23 -15.88 10.19
CA GLN A 173 61.34 -17.33 10.47
C GLN A 173 62.61 -17.65 11.26
N THR A 174 63.77 -17.04 10.94
CA THR A 174 65.03 -17.27 11.69
C THR A 174 64.87 -16.92 13.17
N TYR A 175 64.20 -15.79 13.47
CA TYR A 175 63.94 -15.39 14.84
C TYR A 175 62.93 -16.30 15.54
N ARG A 176 61.91 -16.76 14.82
CA ARG A 176 60.94 -17.74 15.34
C ARG A 176 61.57 -19.09 15.62
N ASP A 177 62.49 -19.57 14.79
CA ASP A 177 63.21 -20.82 15.05
C ASP A 177 64.16 -20.65 16.23
N SER A 178 64.82 -19.49 16.41
CA SER A 178 65.60 -19.18 17.61
C SER A 178 64.74 -19.18 18.89
N LEU A 179 63.49 -18.67 18.77
CA LEU A 179 62.54 -18.70 19.90
C LEU A 179 62.17 -20.13 20.31
N LEU A 180 62.01 -21.07 19.35
CA LEU A 180 61.77 -22.49 19.65
C LEU A 180 62.93 -23.18 20.37
N GLN A 181 64.12 -22.68 20.18
CA GLN A 181 65.33 -23.20 20.83
C GLN A 181 65.51 -22.66 22.27
N CYS A 182 64.76 -21.64 22.64
CA CYS A 182 64.76 -21.16 24.03
C CYS A 182 64.18 -22.22 24.96
N ALA A 183 64.93 -22.64 25.96
CA ALA A 183 64.63 -23.82 26.79
C ALA A 183 63.32 -23.69 27.61
N GLU A 184 62.84 -22.47 27.89
CA GLU A 184 61.66 -22.24 28.72
C GLU A 184 60.83 -21.10 28.19
N VAL A 185 59.86 -21.41 27.30
CA VAL A 185 58.74 -20.51 27.06
C VAL A 185 57.73 -20.74 28.21
N PRO A 186 57.45 -19.76 29.07
CA PRO A 186 56.52 -19.93 30.16
C PRO A 186 55.17 -20.47 29.70
N SER A 187 54.57 -21.37 30.47
CA SER A 187 53.34 -22.09 30.08
C SER A 187 52.15 -21.14 29.78
N ASN A 188 52.05 -20.04 30.53
CA ASN A 188 51.02 -19.00 30.34
C ASN A 188 51.12 -18.25 29.03
N ILE A 189 52.29 -18.14 28.43
CA ILE A 189 52.51 -17.42 27.16
C ILE A 189 52.80 -18.36 25.98
N ARG A 190 52.96 -19.65 26.24
CA ARG A 190 53.37 -20.66 25.25
C ARG A 190 52.48 -20.70 24.02
N ALA A 191 51.15 -20.67 24.23
CA ALA A 191 50.19 -20.66 23.12
C ALA A 191 50.29 -19.38 22.26
N PHE A 192 50.47 -18.21 22.88
CA PHE A 192 50.62 -16.95 22.16
C PHE A 192 51.93 -16.88 21.35
N THR A 193 52.97 -17.58 21.79
CA THR A 193 54.30 -17.55 21.20
C THR A 193 54.47 -18.60 20.10
N ILE A 194 54.01 -19.84 20.37
CA ILE A 194 54.29 -20.99 19.50
C ILE A 194 53.20 -21.15 18.42
N ALA A 195 51.91 -20.84 18.71
CA ALA A 195 50.88 -20.97 17.70
C ALA A 195 51.15 -20.18 16.40
N PRO A 196 51.60 -18.93 16.43
CA PRO A 196 52.01 -18.23 15.21
C PRO A 196 53.06 -18.95 14.40
N ILE A 197 54.03 -19.64 15.05
CA ILE A 197 55.05 -20.41 14.37
C ILE A 197 54.46 -21.64 13.68
N LEU A 198 53.54 -22.36 14.38
CA LEU A 198 52.85 -23.49 13.79
C LEU A 198 51.96 -23.07 12.61
N LEU A 199 51.29 -21.95 12.71
CA LEU A 199 50.49 -21.37 11.62
C LEU A 199 51.35 -21.04 10.40
N HIS A 200 52.50 -20.40 10.63
CA HIS A 200 53.45 -20.10 9.57
C HIS A 200 53.98 -21.39 8.88
N LYS A 201 54.28 -22.41 9.67
CA LYS A 201 54.71 -23.74 9.18
C LYS A 201 53.54 -24.58 8.61
N LYS A 202 52.33 -23.99 8.48
CA LYS A 202 51.10 -24.65 8.00
C LYS A 202 50.70 -25.91 8.81
N LYS A 203 51.18 -26.02 10.04
CA LYS A 203 50.81 -27.09 10.97
C LYS A 203 49.51 -26.76 11.72
N TYR A 204 48.44 -26.64 10.93
CA TYR A 204 47.17 -26.11 11.43
C TYR A 204 46.55 -26.99 12.53
N ASN A 205 46.60 -28.32 12.41
CA ASN A 205 46.03 -29.22 13.42
C ASN A 205 46.75 -29.10 14.78
N ASP A 206 48.14 -29.02 14.74
CA ASP A 206 48.93 -28.85 15.95
C ASP A 206 48.63 -27.49 16.61
N ALA A 207 48.48 -26.47 15.80
CA ALA A 207 48.08 -25.14 16.28
C ALA A 207 46.71 -25.15 16.93
N ILE A 208 45.69 -25.75 16.28
CA ILE A 208 44.32 -25.85 16.81
C ILE A 208 44.30 -26.56 18.17
N HIS A 209 44.96 -27.74 18.27
CA HIS A 209 44.99 -28.49 19.51
C HIS A 209 45.59 -27.70 20.68
N MET A 210 46.71 -27.01 20.43
CA MET A 210 47.36 -26.13 21.43
C MET A 210 46.47 -24.95 21.83
N LEU A 211 45.89 -24.29 20.82
CA LEU A 211 45.08 -23.08 21.04
C LEU A 211 43.76 -23.37 21.73
N ASP A 212 43.08 -24.50 21.41
CA ASP A 212 41.83 -24.88 22.05
C ASP A 212 42.02 -25.08 23.58
N SER A 213 43.07 -25.81 23.95
CA SER A 213 43.42 -26.01 25.39
C SER A 213 43.67 -24.66 26.09
N ALA A 214 44.42 -23.77 25.43
CA ALA A 214 44.73 -22.46 26.02
C ALA A 214 43.51 -21.54 26.07
N TYR A 215 42.67 -21.56 25.04
CA TYR A 215 41.46 -20.75 24.96
C TYR A 215 40.49 -21.05 26.10
N LEU A 216 40.30 -22.32 26.43
CA LEU A 216 39.40 -22.74 27.51
C LEU A 216 39.87 -22.30 28.93
N SER A 217 41.14 -21.91 29.09
CA SER A 217 41.69 -21.46 30.37
C SER A 217 41.40 -19.97 30.66
N TYR A 218 40.83 -19.21 29.70
CA TYR A 218 40.51 -17.80 29.88
C TYR A 218 39.00 -17.55 29.93
N PRO A 219 38.54 -16.51 30.66
CA PRO A 219 37.14 -16.11 30.64
C PRO A 219 36.68 -15.76 29.22
N GLN A 220 35.46 -16.16 28.87
CA GLN A 220 34.87 -15.88 27.59
C GLN A 220 34.87 -14.36 27.29
N TYR A 221 35.26 -14.01 26.10
CA TYR A 221 35.40 -12.62 25.61
C TYR A 221 36.42 -11.76 26.38
N SER A 222 37.26 -12.37 27.22
CA SER A 222 38.43 -11.64 27.73
C SER A 222 39.42 -11.30 26.59
N ARG A 223 40.27 -10.30 26.78
CA ARG A 223 41.27 -9.91 25.77
C ARG A 223 42.16 -11.07 25.35
N ASN A 224 42.62 -11.88 26.30
CA ASN A 224 43.47 -13.05 26.02
C ASN A 224 42.69 -14.14 25.24
N ALA A 225 41.42 -14.40 25.62
CA ALA A 225 40.55 -15.29 24.85
C ALA A 225 40.36 -14.78 23.41
N GLY A 226 40.20 -13.45 23.21
CA GLY A 226 40.10 -12.83 21.90
C GLY A 226 41.31 -13.05 21.02
N ILE A 227 42.54 -12.88 21.58
CA ILE A 227 43.79 -13.11 20.85
C ILE A 227 43.95 -14.59 20.45
N LEU A 228 43.62 -15.54 21.37
CA LEU A 228 43.64 -16.97 21.08
C LEU A 228 42.57 -17.33 20.02
N ALA A 229 41.37 -16.76 20.12
CA ALA A 229 40.32 -16.96 19.14
C ALA A 229 40.73 -16.44 17.74
N TYR A 230 41.45 -15.31 17.64
CA TYR A 230 42.03 -14.84 16.38
C TYR A 230 42.98 -15.90 15.78
N SER A 231 43.86 -16.47 16.61
CA SER A 231 44.83 -17.47 16.16
C SER A 231 44.11 -18.77 15.75
N LEU A 232 43.09 -19.21 16.48
CA LEU A 232 42.22 -20.35 16.12
C LEU A 232 41.51 -20.08 14.78
N ALA A 233 40.92 -18.92 14.61
CA ALA A 233 40.28 -18.53 13.37
C ALA A 233 41.23 -18.60 12.18
N SER A 234 42.46 -18.10 12.37
CA SER A 234 43.51 -18.12 11.35
C SER A 234 43.95 -19.57 11.02
N ALA A 235 44.00 -20.46 12.02
CA ALA A 235 44.28 -21.89 11.82
C ALA A 235 43.20 -22.58 11.00
N TYR A 236 41.91 -22.35 11.35
CA TYR A 236 40.77 -22.89 10.62
C TYR A 236 40.69 -22.33 9.19
N GLN A 237 40.97 -21.03 9.02
CA GLN A 237 41.01 -20.40 7.70
C GLN A 237 42.11 -21.03 6.84
N GLY A 238 43.31 -21.23 7.40
CA GLY A 238 44.39 -21.88 6.69
C GLY A 238 44.11 -23.32 6.30
N LYS A 239 43.30 -24.05 7.12
CA LYS A 239 42.78 -25.39 6.85
C LYS A 239 41.65 -25.42 5.82
N GLY A 240 41.06 -24.29 5.47
CA GLY A 240 39.90 -24.19 4.57
C GLY A 240 38.54 -24.38 5.27
N ASP A 241 38.51 -24.43 6.61
CA ASP A 241 37.27 -24.53 7.40
C ASP A 241 36.69 -23.13 7.66
N SER A 242 35.99 -22.60 6.65
CA SER A 242 35.40 -21.25 6.69
C SER A 242 34.38 -21.11 7.83
N LYS A 243 33.67 -22.15 8.20
CA LYS A 243 32.66 -22.13 9.27
C LYS A 243 33.27 -21.83 10.62
N ASN A 244 34.28 -22.61 11.02
CA ASN A 244 35.00 -22.40 12.27
C ASN A 244 35.84 -21.13 12.22
N ALA A 245 36.39 -20.76 11.07
CA ALA A 245 37.07 -19.45 10.90
C ALA A 245 36.13 -18.29 11.23
N ILE A 246 34.91 -18.24 10.66
CA ILE A 246 33.90 -17.22 10.95
C ILE A 246 33.53 -17.22 12.44
N LYS A 247 33.29 -18.42 13.04
CA LYS A 247 32.98 -18.55 14.46
C LYS A 247 34.03 -17.88 15.34
N TYR A 248 35.30 -18.24 15.17
CA TYR A 248 36.36 -17.75 16.05
C TYR A 248 36.78 -16.30 15.71
N PHE A 249 36.69 -15.84 14.46
CA PHE A 249 36.85 -14.39 14.16
C PHE A 249 35.72 -13.56 14.78
N ALA A 250 34.48 -14.08 14.83
CA ALA A 250 33.39 -13.39 15.51
C ALA A 250 33.61 -13.29 17.02
N ILE A 251 34.07 -14.37 17.65
CA ILE A 251 34.44 -14.38 19.08
C ILE A 251 35.55 -13.37 19.36
N SER A 252 36.59 -13.37 18.53
CA SER A 252 37.70 -12.40 18.66
C SER A 252 37.22 -10.95 18.49
N ALA A 253 36.37 -10.67 17.48
CA ALA A 253 35.83 -9.34 17.27
C ALA A 253 34.90 -8.86 18.42
N ILE A 254 34.11 -9.78 19.01
CA ILE A 254 33.32 -9.49 20.22
C ILE A 254 34.24 -9.12 21.39
N SER A 255 35.32 -9.91 21.61
CA SER A 255 36.31 -9.64 22.67
C SER A 255 36.98 -8.29 22.48
N ASP A 256 37.37 -7.95 21.24
CA ASP A 256 37.97 -6.66 20.90
C ASP A 256 37.00 -5.51 21.20
N ALA A 257 35.74 -5.62 20.78
CA ALA A 257 34.71 -4.60 21.00
C ALA A 257 34.47 -4.36 22.51
N ILE A 258 34.27 -5.43 23.29
CA ILE A 258 34.00 -5.37 24.74
C ILE A 258 35.22 -4.82 25.50
N SER A 259 36.44 -5.13 25.09
CA SER A 259 37.67 -4.61 25.71
C SER A 259 38.05 -3.20 25.26
N GLY A 260 37.22 -2.53 24.46
CA GLY A 260 37.50 -1.21 23.91
C GLY A 260 38.71 -1.20 22.96
N THR A 261 39.03 -2.34 22.34
CA THR A 261 40.14 -2.45 21.38
C THR A 261 39.72 -1.85 20.04
N ARG A 262 40.51 -0.89 19.53
CA ARG A 262 40.28 -0.26 18.23
C ARG A 262 41.14 -0.86 17.10
N GLU A 263 42.09 -1.71 17.43
CA GLU A 263 42.89 -2.45 16.44
C GLU A 263 42.14 -3.72 16.01
N ASN A 264 40.97 -3.54 15.36
CA ASN A 264 39.99 -4.58 15.05
C ASN A 264 40.34 -5.40 13.80
N ARG A 265 41.48 -6.13 13.83
CA ARG A 265 41.88 -7.00 12.72
C ARG A 265 40.90 -8.14 12.47
N SER A 266 40.37 -8.71 13.55
CA SER A 266 39.37 -9.79 13.50
C SER A 266 38.10 -9.38 12.77
N LEU A 267 37.58 -8.18 13.09
CA LEU A 267 36.36 -7.64 12.50
C LEU A 267 36.51 -7.41 10.98
N ARG A 268 37.69 -6.93 10.55
CA ARG A 268 38.00 -6.72 9.13
C ARG A 268 38.04 -8.02 8.34
N ILE A 269 38.71 -9.06 8.87
CA ILE A 269 38.79 -10.39 8.21
C ILE A 269 37.40 -11.02 8.21
N LEU A 270 36.67 -10.92 9.31
CA LEU A 270 35.28 -11.41 9.41
C LEU A 270 34.39 -10.72 8.37
N ALA A 271 34.49 -9.40 8.21
CA ALA A 271 33.72 -8.64 7.21
C ALA A 271 33.94 -9.22 5.80
N LYS A 272 35.18 -9.55 5.45
CA LYS A 272 35.51 -10.20 4.18
C LYS A 272 34.83 -11.56 4.03
N LEU A 273 34.93 -12.43 5.04
CA LEU A 273 34.33 -13.77 5.01
C LEU A 273 32.79 -13.71 4.95
N ILE A 274 32.19 -12.76 5.66
CA ILE A 274 30.74 -12.52 5.64
C ILE A 274 30.29 -11.98 4.27
N PHE A 275 31.12 -11.11 3.64
CA PHE A 275 30.87 -10.65 2.28
C PHE A 275 30.88 -11.82 1.28
N GLU A 276 31.88 -12.69 1.37
CA GLU A 276 31.99 -13.91 0.54
C GLU A 276 30.81 -14.87 0.76
N SER A 277 30.21 -14.88 1.95
CA SER A 277 28.99 -15.66 2.24
C SER A 277 27.69 -15.00 1.74
N GLY A 278 27.74 -13.76 1.21
CA GLY A 278 26.62 -13.04 0.62
C GLY A 278 25.86 -12.10 1.57
N ASP A 279 26.23 -11.99 2.85
CA ASP A 279 25.62 -11.00 3.78
C ASP A 279 26.31 -9.63 3.63
N ILE A 280 25.92 -8.91 2.58
CA ILE A 280 26.50 -7.61 2.24
C ILE A 280 26.27 -6.58 3.33
N ASP A 281 25.12 -6.61 4.01
CA ASP A 281 24.73 -5.61 5.03
C ASP A 281 25.64 -5.68 6.24
N ARG A 282 25.85 -6.90 6.79
CA ARG A 282 26.79 -7.08 7.89
C ARG A 282 28.24 -6.84 7.47
N ALA A 283 28.64 -7.33 6.29
CA ALA A 283 29.97 -7.09 5.77
C ALA A 283 30.31 -5.61 5.68
N TYR A 284 29.38 -4.79 5.15
CA TYR A 284 29.53 -3.33 5.10
C TYR A 284 29.65 -2.72 6.50
N THR A 285 28.72 -3.10 7.40
CA THR A 285 28.71 -2.59 8.77
C THR A 285 29.99 -2.92 9.52
N TYR A 286 30.48 -4.16 9.43
CA TYR A 286 31.69 -4.59 10.10
C TYR A 286 32.94 -3.94 9.52
N MET A 287 33.06 -3.85 8.19
CA MET A 287 34.19 -3.21 7.54
C MET A 287 34.26 -1.71 7.85
N LYS A 288 33.10 -1.03 7.84
CA LYS A 288 33.00 0.39 8.23
C LYS A 288 33.49 0.61 9.66
N ASN A 289 33.00 -0.20 10.62
CA ASN A 289 33.44 -0.11 12.00
C ASN A 289 34.94 -0.39 12.18
N ALA A 290 35.47 -1.40 11.48
CA ALA A 290 36.90 -1.72 11.51
C ALA A 290 37.76 -0.59 10.96
N MET A 291 37.31 0.08 9.90
CA MET A 291 38.00 1.22 9.32
C MET A 291 38.00 2.46 10.22
N GLU A 292 36.80 2.79 10.78
CA GLU A 292 36.66 3.88 11.75
C GLU A 292 37.59 3.68 12.96
N ASP A 293 37.59 2.48 13.52
CA ASP A 293 38.42 2.12 14.68
C ASP A 293 39.91 2.19 14.35
N ALA A 294 40.34 1.71 13.16
CA ALA A 294 41.75 1.78 12.71
C ALA A 294 42.22 3.23 12.57
N ILE A 295 41.36 4.14 12.06
CA ILE A 295 41.64 5.56 11.96
C ILE A 295 41.80 6.18 13.34
N LEU A 296 40.85 5.92 14.25
CA LEU A 296 40.85 6.43 15.62
C LEU A 296 42.04 5.92 16.44
N CYS A 297 42.51 4.70 16.16
CA CYS A 297 43.68 4.11 16.79
C CYS A 297 45.01 4.64 16.21
N ASN A 298 45.00 5.32 15.06
CA ASN A 298 46.17 5.65 14.21
C ASN A 298 46.94 4.37 13.80
N ALA A 299 46.20 3.30 13.49
CA ALA A 299 46.74 2.01 13.05
C ALA A 299 46.95 2.00 11.53
N ARG A 300 48.01 2.62 11.01
CA ARG A 300 48.24 2.88 9.57
C ARG A 300 48.13 1.62 8.70
N ILE A 301 48.69 0.47 9.13
CA ILE A 301 48.60 -0.79 8.40
C ILE A 301 47.13 -1.21 8.26
N ASN A 302 46.43 -1.26 9.38
CA ASN A 302 45.02 -1.68 9.40
C ASN A 302 44.13 -0.74 8.58
N THR A 303 44.46 0.57 8.56
CA THR A 303 43.76 1.55 7.73
C THR A 303 43.94 1.27 6.24
N ILE A 304 45.19 1.01 5.80
CA ILE A 304 45.49 0.69 4.40
C ILE A 304 44.77 -0.60 3.98
N GLU A 305 44.95 -1.69 4.76
CA GLU A 305 44.34 -2.97 4.45
C GLU A 305 42.78 -2.93 4.51
N ALA A 306 42.20 -2.06 5.35
CA ALA A 306 40.78 -1.84 5.38
C ALA A 306 40.24 -1.05 4.19
N SER A 307 40.99 -0.04 3.72
CA SER A 307 40.57 0.86 2.65
C SER A 307 40.26 0.14 1.34
N ASP A 308 41.16 -0.76 0.91
CA ASP A 308 40.99 -1.49 -0.35
C ASP A 308 39.71 -2.34 -0.36
N MET A 309 39.49 -3.06 0.72
CA MET A 309 38.31 -3.93 0.86
C MET A 309 37.05 -3.13 1.13
N TYR A 310 37.14 -2.01 1.89
CA TYR A 310 36.03 -1.13 2.16
C TYR A 310 35.39 -0.60 0.87
N LEU A 311 36.20 -0.08 -0.05
CA LEU A 311 35.74 0.44 -1.33
C LEU A 311 34.95 -0.61 -2.12
N PHE A 312 35.42 -1.85 -2.11
CA PHE A 312 34.76 -2.96 -2.81
C PHE A 312 33.44 -3.35 -2.18
N ILE A 313 33.41 -3.50 -0.86
CA ILE A 313 32.19 -3.83 -0.10
C ILE A 313 31.18 -2.69 -0.15
N ASP A 314 31.64 -1.44 -0.03
CA ASP A 314 30.77 -0.26 -0.13
C ASP A 314 30.10 -0.18 -1.50
N LYS A 315 30.85 -0.39 -2.58
CA LYS A 315 30.27 -0.44 -3.92
C LYS A 315 29.17 -1.50 -4.04
N ALA A 316 29.41 -2.72 -3.54
CA ALA A 316 28.41 -3.78 -3.56
C ALA A 316 27.18 -3.44 -2.72
N PHE A 317 27.38 -2.79 -1.57
CA PHE A 317 26.30 -2.30 -0.70
C PHE A 317 25.48 -1.21 -1.40
N GLN A 318 26.12 -0.22 -2.00
CA GLN A 318 25.45 0.85 -2.75
C GLN A 318 24.64 0.31 -3.94
N GLU A 319 25.19 -0.67 -4.66
CA GLU A 319 24.44 -1.33 -5.75
C GLU A 319 23.22 -2.09 -5.23
N LYS A 320 23.34 -2.77 -4.09
CA LYS A 320 22.22 -3.44 -3.42
C LYS A 320 21.13 -2.43 -3.03
N GLU A 321 21.51 -1.32 -2.39
CA GLU A 321 20.57 -0.26 -1.97
C GLU A 321 19.88 0.41 -3.17
N LYS A 322 20.61 0.68 -4.25
CA LYS A 322 20.03 1.18 -5.51
C LYS A 322 18.99 0.22 -6.08
N ARG A 323 19.29 -1.09 -6.10
CA ARG A 323 18.31 -2.11 -6.54
C ARG A 323 17.07 -2.12 -5.68
N LYS A 324 17.20 -2.08 -4.35
CA LYS A 324 16.06 -1.99 -3.42
C LYS A 324 15.23 -0.73 -3.72
N PHE A 325 15.88 0.42 -3.89
CA PHE A 325 15.19 1.67 -4.20
C PHE A 325 14.40 1.58 -5.51
N VAL A 326 14.99 1.01 -6.58
CA VAL A 326 14.30 0.82 -7.86
C VAL A 326 13.08 -0.10 -7.70
N ILE A 327 13.21 -1.21 -6.96
CA ILE A 327 12.11 -2.14 -6.70
C ILE A 327 10.97 -1.43 -5.93
N ILE A 328 11.29 -0.73 -4.86
CA ILE A 328 10.29 -0.01 -4.04
C ILE A 328 9.61 1.07 -4.89
N SER A 329 10.37 1.85 -5.67
CA SER A 329 9.82 2.89 -6.56
C SER A 329 8.91 2.30 -7.64
N SER A 330 9.27 1.15 -8.22
CA SER A 330 8.44 0.47 -9.22
C SER A 330 7.14 -0.06 -8.61
N LEU A 331 7.19 -0.64 -7.41
CA LEU A 331 6.02 -1.10 -6.68
C LEU A 331 5.08 0.08 -6.33
N LEU A 332 5.65 1.20 -5.86
CA LEU A 332 4.87 2.39 -5.55
C LEU A 332 4.19 2.97 -6.80
N SER A 333 4.93 3.02 -7.93
CA SER A 333 4.38 3.46 -9.22
C SER A 333 3.24 2.57 -9.70
N SER A 334 3.38 1.24 -9.57
CA SER A 334 2.33 0.29 -9.93
C SER A 334 1.08 0.45 -9.05
N LEU A 335 1.27 0.68 -7.74
CA LEU A 335 0.17 0.95 -6.81
C LEU A 335 -0.57 2.24 -7.19
N CYS A 336 0.16 3.31 -7.52
CA CYS A 336 -0.44 4.56 -8.00
C CYS A 336 -1.28 4.35 -9.27
N LEU A 337 -0.78 3.57 -10.24
CA LEU A 337 -1.55 3.24 -11.45
C LEU A 337 -2.84 2.49 -11.12
N VAL A 338 -2.79 1.51 -10.21
CA VAL A 338 -3.99 0.80 -9.75
C VAL A 338 -4.98 1.75 -9.10
N CYS A 339 -4.52 2.65 -8.24
CA CYS A 339 -5.39 3.67 -7.61
C CYS A 339 -6.06 4.58 -8.64
N ILE A 340 -5.32 5.02 -9.67
CA ILE A 340 -5.86 5.84 -10.77
C ILE A 340 -6.93 5.06 -11.54
N LEU A 341 -6.69 3.78 -11.89
CA LEU A 341 -7.65 2.93 -12.57
C LEU A 341 -8.92 2.73 -11.73
N LEU A 342 -8.77 2.46 -10.43
CA LEU A 342 -9.91 2.35 -9.50
C LEU A 342 -10.70 3.65 -9.41
N PHE A 343 -10.02 4.79 -9.38
CA PHE A 343 -10.69 6.10 -9.39
C PHE A 343 -11.48 6.34 -10.69
N ILE A 344 -10.91 5.98 -11.85
CA ILE A 344 -11.59 6.07 -13.15
C ILE A 344 -12.83 5.16 -13.15
N LEU A 345 -12.70 3.90 -12.71
CA LEU A 345 -13.82 2.96 -12.60
C LEU A 345 -14.91 3.49 -11.65
N PHE A 346 -14.53 4.02 -10.50
CA PHE A 346 -15.46 4.61 -9.55
C PHE A 346 -16.25 5.78 -10.16
N THR A 347 -15.57 6.67 -10.89
CA THR A 347 -16.24 7.80 -11.57
C THR A 347 -17.17 7.33 -12.68
N GLN A 348 -16.79 6.29 -13.44
CA GLN A 348 -17.65 5.69 -14.45
C GLN A 348 -18.89 5.02 -13.85
N LEU A 349 -18.73 4.26 -12.77
CA LEU A 349 -19.84 3.63 -12.04
C LEU A 349 -20.80 4.68 -11.49
N LYS A 350 -20.29 5.77 -10.91
CA LYS A 350 -21.11 6.89 -10.43
C LYS A 350 -21.91 7.54 -11.56
N LYS A 351 -21.30 7.71 -12.74
CA LYS A 351 -21.96 8.24 -13.95
C LYS A 351 -23.04 7.28 -14.45
N GLN A 352 -22.78 5.97 -14.47
CA GLN A 352 -23.77 4.97 -14.86
C GLN A 352 -24.94 4.92 -13.87
N LYS A 353 -24.68 4.94 -12.56
CA LYS A 353 -25.73 4.99 -11.54
C LYS A 353 -26.65 6.18 -11.76
N LYS A 354 -26.09 7.38 -12.02
CA LYS A 354 -26.90 8.57 -12.30
C LYS A 354 -27.77 8.42 -13.55
N LYS A 355 -27.24 7.78 -14.62
CA LYS A 355 -28.04 7.50 -15.83
C LYS A 355 -29.19 6.53 -15.55
N VAL A 356 -28.93 5.48 -14.77
CA VAL A 356 -29.99 4.51 -14.37
C VAL A 356 -31.06 5.17 -13.52
N GLU A 357 -30.68 6.04 -12.58
CA GLU A 357 -31.65 6.79 -11.77
C GLU A 357 -32.51 7.73 -12.64
N GLN A 358 -31.92 8.39 -13.62
CA GLN A 358 -32.67 9.22 -14.58
C GLN A 358 -33.62 8.40 -15.45
N ALA A 359 -33.18 7.26 -15.96
CA ALA A 359 -34.00 6.34 -16.75
C ALA A 359 -35.16 5.80 -15.93
N ASN A 360 -34.93 5.42 -14.67
CA ASN A 360 -35.99 4.94 -13.78
C ASN A 360 -37.03 6.02 -13.47
N LYS A 361 -36.62 7.28 -13.28
CA LYS A 361 -37.54 8.41 -13.10
C LYS A 361 -38.40 8.63 -14.35
N SER A 362 -37.77 8.59 -15.55
CA SER A 362 -38.51 8.71 -16.80
C SER A 362 -39.49 7.56 -17.02
N LEU A 363 -39.08 6.35 -16.70
CA LEU A 363 -39.93 5.17 -16.76
C LEU A 363 -41.15 5.27 -15.82
N SER A 364 -40.92 5.73 -14.58
CA SER A 364 -42.02 5.96 -13.61
C SER A 364 -43.04 7.00 -14.15
N TYR A 365 -42.53 8.10 -14.70
CA TYR A 365 -43.36 9.14 -15.30
C TYR A 365 -44.25 8.56 -16.44
N HIS A 366 -43.67 7.79 -17.34
CA HIS A 366 -44.43 7.18 -18.45
C HIS A 366 -45.41 6.11 -17.99
N LEU A 367 -45.09 5.37 -16.92
CA LEU A 367 -46.05 4.42 -16.33
C LEU A 367 -47.27 5.13 -15.77
N ASP A 368 -47.07 6.24 -15.04
CA ASP A 368 -48.19 7.05 -14.51
C ASP A 368 -49.04 7.64 -15.64
N GLU A 369 -48.39 8.12 -16.73
CA GLU A 369 -49.08 8.62 -17.91
C GLU A 369 -49.95 7.53 -18.58
N ILE A 370 -49.40 6.33 -18.78
CA ILE A 370 -50.13 5.18 -19.34
C ILE A 370 -51.29 4.79 -18.45
N GLN A 371 -51.10 4.82 -17.14
CA GLN A 371 -52.16 4.48 -16.20
C GLN A 371 -53.31 5.49 -16.28
N ASN A 372 -53.01 6.77 -16.39
CA ASN A 372 -54.03 7.81 -16.56
C ASN A 372 -54.79 7.68 -17.91
N ILE A 373 -54.08 7.37 -18.98
CA ILE A 373 -54.70 7.15 -20.30
C ILE A 373 -55.60 5.91 -20.27
N ASN A 374 -55.15 4.83 -19.62
CA ASN A 374 -55.96 3.62 -19.51
C ASN A 374 -57.25 3.84 -18.68
N SER A 375 -57.15 4.63 -17.60
CA SER A 375 -58.38 4.95 -16.82
C SER A 375 -59.36 5.81 -17.64
N ALA A 376 -58.86 6.82 -18.35
CA ALA A 376 -59.72 7.64 -19.21
C ALA A 376 -60.36 6.81 -20.35
N LEU A 377 -59.64 5.85 -20.91
CA LEU A 377 -60.16 4.94 -21.92
C LEU A 377 -61.23 4.03 -21.38
N ALA A 378 -61.05 3.50 -20.16
CA ALA A 378 -62.07 2.67 -19.47
C ALA A 378 -63.36 3.43 -19.23
N ASP A 379 -63.26 4.69 -18.75
CA ASP A 379 -64.42 5.56 -18.55
C ASP A 379 -65.17 5.86 -19.87
N SER A 380 -64.41 6.16 -20.94
CA SER A 380 -64.98 6.34 -22.28
C SER A 380 -65.69 5.08 -22.79
N SER A 381 -65.12 3.89 -22.54
CA SER A 381 -65.74 2.61 -22.93
C SER A 381 -67.05 2.38 -22.20
N LYS A 382 -67.07 2.65 -20.90
CA LYS A 382 -68.30 2.50 -20.07
C LYS A 382 -69.44 3.39 -20.56
N ILE A 383 -69.13 4.66 -20.94
CA ILE A 383 -70.10 5.58 -21.50
C ILE A 383 -70.68 5.02 -22.82
N LYS A 384 -69.86 4.45 -23.68
CA LYS A 384 -70.33 3.80 -24.93
C LYS A 384 -71.25 2.63 -24.71
N GLU A 385 -70.97 1.80 -23.70
CA GLU A 385 -71.80 0.64 -23.35
C GLU A 385 -73.17 1.08 -22.83
N GLU A 386 -73.22 2.08 -21.98
CA GLU A 386 -74.48 2.66 -21.52
C GLU A 386 -75.34 3.22 -22.66
N TYR A 387 -74.66 3.84 -23.64
CA TYR A 387 -75.33 4.36 -24.84
C TYR A 387 -75.97 3.29 -25.69
N VAL A 388 -75.26 2.20 -25.93
CA VAL A 388 -75.74 1.04 -26.69
C VAL A 388 -76.96 0.41 -25.94
N GLY A 389 -76.88 0.32 -24.61
CA GLY A 389 -77.99 -0.19 -23.81
C GLY A 389 -79.26 0.65 -23.99
N LEU A 390 -79.14 1.96 -23.85
CA LEU A 390 -80.30 2.91 -24.06
C LEU A 390 -80.91 2.80 -25.48
N TYR A 391 -80.05 2.71 -26.50
CA TYR A 391 -80.52 2.56 -27.89
C TYR A 391 -81.25 1.24 -28.10
N MET A 392 -80.81 0.14 -27.54
CA MET A 392 -81.47 -1.15 -27.64
C MET A 392 -82.83 -1.16 -26.94
N GLU A 393 -82.91 -0.53 -25.77
CA GLU A 393 -84.22 -0.41 -25.07
C GLU A 393 -85.23 0.39 -25.88
N GLN A 394 -84.85 1.54 -26.41
CA GLN A 394 -85.69 2.36 -27.29
C GLN A 394 -86.14 1.58 -28.55
N TYR A 395 -85.19 0.87 -29.20
CA TYR A 395 -85.55 0.12 -30.37
C TYR A 395 -86.49 -1.02 -30.09
N THR A 396 -86.32 -1.68 -28.97
CA THR A 396 -87.27 -2.76 -28.50
C THR A 396 -88.66 -2.19 -28.22
N ASN A 397 -88.76 -1.04 -27.59
CA ASN A 397 -90.05 -0.36 -27.37
C ASN A 397 -90.76 0.00 -28.68
N TYR A 398 -89.98 0.51 -29.67
CA TYR A 398 -90.50 0.80 -31.02
C TYR A 398 -91.09 -0.42 -31.71
N ILE A 399 -90.33 -1.51 -31.73
CA ILE A 399 -90.80 -2.79 -32.30
C ILE A 399 -92.10 -3.27 -31.63
N THR A 400 -92.19 -3.17 -30.31
CA THR A 400 -93.32 -3.62 -29.54
C THR A 400 -94.55 -2.75 -29.83
N GLN A 401 -94.41 -1.45 -29.99
CA GLN A 401 -95.51 -0.53 -30.42
C GLN A 401 -95.96 -0.85 -31.85
N ILE A 402 -95.07 -1.05 -32.83
CA ILE A 402 -95.42 -1.42 -34.20
C ILE A 402 -96.16 -2.77 -34.21
N ASP A 403 -95.74 -3.76 -33.44
CA ASP A 403 -96.33 -5.09 -33.43
C ASP A 403 -97.72 -5.02 -32.78
N SER A 404 -97.87 -4.23 -31.73
CA SER A 404 -99.22 -4.00 -31.09
C SER A 404 -100.14 -3.24 -32.04
N PHE A 405 -99.68 -2.25 -32.76
CA PHE A 405 -100.47 -1.55 -33.76
C PHE A 405 -100.86 -2.48 -34.92
N LYS A 406 -99.99 -3.30 -35.45
CA LYS A 406 -100.26 -4.31 -36.48
C LYS A 406 -101.34 -5.32 -36.01
N LYS A 407 -101.16 -5.84 -34.77
CA LYS A 407 -102.17 -6.76 -34.19
C LYS A 407 -103.54 -6.15 -34.06
N ARG A 408 -103.64 -4.89 -33.59
CA ARG A 408 -104.93 -4.16 -33.51
C ARG A 408 -105.52 -3.87 -34.88
N ALA A 409 -104.73 -3.38 -35.85
CA ALA A 409 -105.11 -3.12 -37.22
C ALA A 409 -105.69 -4.38 -37.89
N LEU A 410 -105.01 -5.53 -37.78
CA LEU A 410 -105.40 -6.83 -38.31
C LEU A 410 -106.74 -7.33 -37.62
N LYS A 411 -106.87 -7.10 -36.34
CA LYS A 411 -108.10 -7.47 -35.63
C LYS A 411 -109.34 -6.67 -36.11
N ILE A 412 -109.16 -5.38 -36.38
CA ILE A 412 -110.25 -4.53 -36.85
C ILE A 412 -110.54 -4.79 -38.35
N ALA A 413 -109.52 -5.04 -39.17
CA ALA A 413 -109.68 -5.39 -40.57
C ALA A 413 -110.49 -6.69 -40.78
N LYS A 414 -110.44 -7.66 -39.87
CA LYS A 414 -111.19 -8.91 -39.90
C LYS A 414 -112.71 -8.75 -39.58
N SER A 415 -113.11 -7.57 -39.10
CA SER A 415 -114.52 -7.28 -38.78
C SER A 415 -115.41 -6.78 -39.95
N GLU A 416 -114.92 -6.75 -41.20
CA GLU A 416 -115.55 -6.33 -42.45
C GLU A 416 -116.17 -4.88 -42.44
N ASP A 417 -115.94 -4.10 -41.44
CA ASP A 417 -116.44 -2.75 -41.32
C ASP A 417 -115.38 -1.70 -41.66
N ILE A 418 -115.34 -1.26 -42.90
CA ILE A 418 -114.33 -0.31 -43.43
C ILE A 418 -114.33 0.99 -42.63
N ASN A 419 -115.48 1.45 -42.11
CA ASN A 419 -115.55 2.72 -41.35
C ASN A 419 -114.79 2.61 -40.00
N LYS A 420 -114.78 1.40 -39.36
CA LYS A 420 -114.04 1.15 -38.13
C LYS A 420 -112.52 1.09 -38.40
N VAL A 421 -112.10 0.53 -39.51
CA VAL A 421 -110.69 0.54 -39.90
C VAL A 421 -110.19 1.97 -40.13
N VAL A 422 -110.97 2.78 -40.87
CA VAL A 422 -110.61 4.18 -41.14
C VAL A 422 -110.63 5.03 -39.87
N SER A 423 -111.62 4.83 -38.95
CA SER A 423 -111.61 5.55 -37.67
C SER A 423 -110.43 5.16 -36.76
N PHE A 424 -110.09 3.85 -36.72
CA PHE A 424 -108.88 3.36 -35.99
C PHE A 424 -107.56 3.92 -36.57
N LEU A 425 -107.41 3.92 -37.86
CA LEU A 425 -106.26 4.52 -38.50
C LEU A 425 -106.18 6.03 -38.19
N LYS A 426 -107.31 6.74 -38.23
CA LYS A 426 -107.35 8.18 -37.90
C LYS A 426 -107.12 8.43 -36.40
N SER A 427 -107.62 7.60 -35.50
CA SER A 427 -107.41 7.76 -34.07
C SER A 427 -106.03 7.29 -33.57
N SER A 428 -105.41 6.37 -34.31
CA SER A 428 -104.13 5.83 -33.94
C SER A 428 -102.91 6.65 -34.51
N LEU A 429 -103.22 7.62 -35.33
CA LEU A 429 -102.28 8.59 -35.85
C LEU A 429 -102.24 9.86 -35.02
N ASN A 430 -102.16 9.71 -33.67
CA ASN A 430 -102.01 10.82 -32.76
C ASN A 430 -100.55 11.33 -32.77
N THR A 431 -100.11 11.89 -33.93
CA THR A 431 -98.79 12.35 -34.18
C THR A 431 -98.28 13.46 -33.20
N GLU A 432 -99.17 14.18 -32.57
CA GLU A 432 -98.78 15.20 -31.58
C GLU A 432 -98.41 14.60 -30.21
N GLY A 433 -99.10 13.57 -29.76
CA GLY A 433 -98.75 12.85 -28.50
C GLY A 433 -97.40 12.09 -28.62
N ASP A 434 -97.23 11.40 -29.77
CA ASP A 434 -96.05 10.60 -29.99
C ASP A 434 -94.78 11.51 -30.15
N LEU A 435 -94.97 12.69 -30.76
CA LEU A 435 -93.90 13.69 -30.91
C LEU A 435 -93.52 14.32 -29.55
N ALA A 436 -94.53 14.57 -28.69
CA ALA A 436 -94.27 15.09 -27.35
C ALA A 436 -93.47 14.07 -26.46
N GLU A 437 -93.85 12.76 -26.59
CA GLU A 437 -93.12 11.71 -25.90
C GLU A 437 -91.68 11.53 -26.45
N PHE A 438 -91.54 11.60 -27.74
CA PHE A 438 -90.23 11.58 -28.40
C PHE A 438 -89.35 12.71 -27.87
N TYR A 439 -89.85 13.94 -27.82
CA TYR A 439 -89.05 15.06 -27.33
C TYR A 439 -88.71 14.92 -25.86
N ASN A 440 -89.61 14.39 -25.03
CA ASN A 440 -89.36 14.16 -23.62
C ASN A 440 -88.25 13.13 -23.40
N ASN A 441 -88.28 12.02 -24.16
CA ASN A 441 -87.24 10.97 -24.12
C ASN A 441 -85.90 11.49 -24.66
N PHE A 442 -85.92 12.26 -25.72
CA PHE A 442 -84.73 12.91 -26.25
C PHE A 442 -84.12 13.88 -25.23
N ASP A 443 -84.93 14.78 -24.67
CA ASP A 443 -84.52 15.74 -23.66
C ASP A 443 -83.86 15.08 -22.45
N LYS A 444 -84.46 13.99 -21.94
CA LYS A 444 -83.95 13.18 -20.83
C LYS A 444 -82.57 12.55 -21.21
N ALA A 445 -82.43 11.98 -22.39
CA ALA A 445 -81.23 11.35 -22.85
C ALA A 445 -80.08 12.38 -22.94
N ILE A 446 -80.38 13.58 -23.48
CA ILE A 446 -79.38 14.67 -23.58
C ILE A 446 -78.93 15.15 -22.18
N LEU A 447 -79.87 15.34 -21.26
CA LEU A 447 -79.54 15.80 -19.91
C LEU A 447 -78.88 14.71 -19.06
N ASN A 448 -79.10 13.44 -19.31
CA ASN A 448 -78.33 12.37 -18.71
C ASN A 448 -76.87 12.32 -19.23
N LEU A 449 -76.69 12.59 -20.53
CA LEU A 449 -75.34 12.65 -21.13
C LEU A 449 -74.57 13.90 -20.77
N PHE A 450 -75.25 15.01 -20.72
CA PHE A 450 -74.72 16.33 -20.44
C PHE A 450 -75.54 17.00 -19.33
N PRO A 451 -75.37 16.62 -18.04
CA PRO A 451 -76.20 17.12 -16.96
C PRO A 451 -76.27 18.65 -16.87
N ASN A 452 -75.19 19.31 -17.21
CA ASN A 452 -75.06 20.78 -17.16
C ASN A 452 -75.30 21.44 -18.50
N PHE A 453 -75.81 20.72 -19.54
CA PHE A 453 -75.94 21.22 -20.91
C PHE A 453 -76.61 22.57 -21.01
N VAL A 454 -77.74 22.81 -20.28
CA VAL A 454 -78.47 24.08 -20.30
C VAL A 454 -77.67 25.23 -19.69
N ALA A 455 -76.97 24.96 -18.60
CA ALA A 455 -76.13 25.96 -17.94
C ALA A 455 -74.90 26.32 -18.79
N ASP A 456 -74.20 25.29 -19.33
CA ASP A 456 -73.01 25.45 -20.19
C ASP A 456 -73.35 26.12 -21.51
N PHE A 457 -74.51 25.79 -22.11
CA PHE A 457 -75.03 26.48 -23.30
C PHE A 457 -75.33 27.95 -23.02
N ASN A 458 -76.00 28.27 -21.91
CA ASN A 458 -76.30 29.63 -21.50
C ASN A 458 -75.02 30.46 -21.22
N ALA A 459 -73.95 29.83 -20.74
CA ALA A 459 -72.68 30.49 -20.55
C ALA A 459 -72.00 30.95 -21.88
N LEU A 460 -72.47 30.45 -23.03
CA LEU A 460 -72.05 30.87 -24.34
C LEU A 460 -72.90 32.06 -24.90
N LEU A 461 -73.99 32.43 -24.22
CA LEU A 461 -74.89 33.52 -24.59
C LEU A 461 -74.69 34.73 -23.68
N SER A 462 -75.07 35.95 -24.15
CA SER A 462 -75.12 37.13 -23.28
C SER A 462 -76.17 36.94 -22.17
N PRO A 463 -75.91 37.39 -20.93
CA PRO A 463 -76.76 37.10 -19.77
C PRO A 463 -78.25 37.41 -19.96
N GLU A 464 -78.54 38.47 -20.71
CA GLU A 464 -79.93 38.92 -21.06
C GLU A 464 -80.63 37.97 -22.04
N ASN A 465 -79.89 37.10 -22.70
CA ASN A 465 -80.37 36.18 -23.72
C ASN A 465 -80.37 34.70 -23.28
N ALA A 466 -80.18 34.45 -21.99
CA ALA A 466 -80.21 33.09 -21.45
C ALA A 466 -81.56 32.40 -21.71
N ILE A 467 -81.51 31.14 -22.11
CA ILE A 467 -82.70 30.35 -22.40
C ILE A 467 -83.06 29.54 -21.12
N ILE A 468 -84.27 29.82 -20.60
CA ILE A 468 -84.83 29.08 -19.45
C ILE A 468 -86.01 28.24 -19.95
N PRO A 469 -85.91 26.89 -19.88
CA PRO A 469 -87.03 26.03 -20.23
C PRO A 469 -88.25 26.36 -19.36
N GLY A 470 -89.48 26.47 -19.94
CA GLY A 470 -90.67 26.72 -19.22
C GLY A 470 -91.11 25.57 -18.33
N THR A 471 -92.03 25.81 -17.39
CA THR A 471 -92.55 24.80 -16.45
C THR A 471 -93.01 23.53 -17.17
N GLY A 472 -92.38 22.36 -16.84
CA GLY A 472 -92.70 21.05 -17.38
C GLY A 472 -91.98 20.70 -18.71
N LYS A 473 -91.10 21.57 -19.25
CA LYS A 473 -90.27 21.31 -20.45
C LYS A 473 -88.83 21.19 -20.02
N LEU A 474 -88.15 20.09 -20.46
CA LEU A 474 -86.74 19.85 -20.16
C LEU A 474 -85.83 20.65 -21.04
N LEU A 475 -86.10 20.71 -22.36
CA LEU A 475 -85.36 21.55 -23.33
C LEU A 475 -86.33 22.37 -24.22
N THR A 476 -85.92 23.54 -24.64
CA THR A 476 -86.66 24.33 -25.64
C THR A 476 -86.28 23.86 -27.06
N PRO A 477 -87.05 24.27 -28.12
CA PRO A 477 -86.68 23.95 -29.51
C PRO A 477 -85.27 24.36 -29.88
N GLU A 478 -84.81 25.52 -29.42
CA GLU A 478 -83.49 25.98 -29.61
C GLU A 478 -82.45 25.04 -28.99
N LEU A 479 -82.63 24.68 -27.73
CA LEU A 479 -81.74 23.78 -27.01
C LEU A 479 -81.65 22.41 -27.65
N ARG A 480 -82.75 21.84 -28.18
CA ARG A 480 -82.75 20.56 -28.92
C ARG A 480 -81.93 20.60 -30.17
N ILE A 481 -81.99 21.72 -30.94
CA ILE A 481 -81.17 21.93 -32.13
C ILE A 481 -79.66 21.88 -31.76
N PHE A 482 -79.31 22.62 -30.72
CA PHE A 482 -77.90 22.68 -30.29
C PHE A 482 -77.44 21.45 -29.51
N ALA A 483 -78.36 20.71 -28.93
CA ALA A 483 -78.07 19.39 -28.39
C ALA A 483 -77.67 18.38 -29.49
N LEU A 484 -78.38 18.43 -30.64
CA LEU A 484 -77.99 17.64 -31.81
C LEU A 484 -76.62 18.07 -32.37
N ILE A 485 -76.32 19.35 -32.41
CA ILE A 485 -75.02 19.88 -32.82
C ILE A 485 -73.93 19.38 -31.85
N ARG A 486 -74.20 19.38 -30.53
CA ARG A 486 -73.29 18.81 -29.51
C ARG A 486 -73.04 17.32 -29.73
N LEU A 487 -74.03 16.58 -30.22
CA LEU A 487 -73.88 15.16 -30.59
C LEU A 487 -73.19 14.97 -31.95
N GLY A 488 -72.71 16.04 -32.61
CA GLY A 488 -72.02 15.97 -33.91
C GLY A 488 -72.95 15.97 -35.13
N ILE A 489 -74.27 16.15 -34.92
CA ILE A 489 -75.24 16.28 -36.01
C ILE A 489 -75.36 17.75 -36.39
N THR A 490 -74.53 18.23 -37.33
CA THR A 490 -74.44 19.63 -37.70
C THR A 490 -75.24 19.98 -38.98
N ASP A 491 -75.69 18.98 -39.74
CA ASP A 491 -76.45 19.16 -40.96
C ASP A 491 -77.88 19.61 -40.66
N SER A 492 -78.25 20.78 -41.22
CA SER A 492 -79.57 21.39 -40.98
C SER A 492 -80.73 20.58 -41.52
N VAL A 493 -80.56 19.81 -42.59
CA VAL A 493 -81.60 18.93 -43.17
C VAL A 493 -81.85 17.73 -42.22
N LYS A 494 -80.75 17.15 -41.73
CA LYS A 494 -80.84 16.02 -40.75
C LYS A 494 -81.49 16.49 -39.45
N ILE A 495 -81.14 17.69 -38.94
CA ILE A 495 -81.73 18.27 -37.73
C ILE A 495 -83.22 18.55 -37.95
N ALA A 496 -83.65 19.12 -39.09
CA ALA A 496 -85.02 19.38 -39.45
C ALA A 496 -85.87 18.08 -39.49
N HIS A 497 -85.33 17.04 -40.13
CA HIS A 497 -85.96 15.74 -40.20
C HIS A 497 -86.11 15.11 -38.81
N PHE A 498 -85.03 15.18 -37.98
CA PHE A 498 -85.01 14.58 -36.65
C PHE A 498 -85.98 15.26 -35.70
N LEU A 499 -86.13 16.59 -35.72
CA LEU A 499 -87.02 17.34 -34.89
C LEU A 499 -88.35 17.60 -35.52
N GLN A 500 -88.62 17.07 -36.70
CA GLN A 500 -89.91 17.32 -37.41
C GLN A 500 -90.26 18.82 -37.58
N TYR A 501 -89.18 19.66 -37.75
CA TYR A 501 -89.28 21.10 -38.01
C TYR A 501 -89.05 21.40 -39.48
N SER A 502 -89.59 22.57 -39.94
CA SER A 502 -89.26 23.04 -41.28
C SER A 502 -87.80 23.44 -41.35
N LEU A 503 -87.14 23.24 -42.52
CA LEU A 503 -85.78 23.63 -42.74
C LEU A 503 -85.53 25.12 -42.44
N SER A 504 -86.53 26.00 -42.79
CA SER A 504 -86.50 27.39 -42.48
C SER A 504 -86.48 27.71 -40.97
N THR A 505 -87.27 26.89 -40.21
CA THR A 505 -87.29 26.96 -38.73
C THR A 505 -85.88 26.74 -38.14
N ILE A 506 -85.19 25.69 -38.62
CA ILE A 506 -83.84 25.35 -38.14
C ILE A 506 -82.87 26.50 -38.43
N TYR A 507 -82.88 27.00 -39.67
CA TYR A 507 -82.01 28.16 -40.02
C TYR A 507 -82.26 29.36 -39.18
N ASN A 508 -83.55 29.66 -38.91
CA ASN A 508 -83.92 30.82 -38.09
C ASN A 508 -83.42 30.67 -36.66
N TYR A 509 -83.56 29.48 -36.02
CA TYR A 509 -83.04 29.22 -34.67
C TYR A 509 -81.51 29.27 -34.60
N ARG A 510 -80.86 28.67 -35.55
CA ARG A 510 -79.37 28.71 -35.60
C ARG A 510 -78.87 30.13 -35.76
N SER A 511 -79.41 30.86 -36.67
CA SER A 511 -79.04 32.29 -36.91
C SER A 511 -79.35 33.16 -35.68
N LYS A 512 -80.52 33.02 -35.08
CA LYS A 512 -80.90 33.71 -33.87
C LYS A 512 -79.97 33.48 -32.71
N MET A 513 -79.51 32.22 -32.45
CA MET A 513 -78.62 31.90 -31.38
C MET A 513 -77.18 32.36 -31.64
N ARG A 514 -76.69 32.27 -32.86
CA ARG A 514 -75.39 32.86 -33.22
C ARG A 514 -75.33 34.36 -32.97
N ASN A 515 -76.45 35.10 -33.23
CA ASN A 515 -76.50 36.50 -32.98
C ASN A 515 -76.58 36.92 -31.50
N LYS A 516 -76.90 35.96 -30.62
CA LYS A 516 -76.96 36.15 -29.18
C LYS A 516 -75.73 35.64 -28.45
N ALA A 517 -74.78 35.04 -29.17
CA ALA A 517 -73.57 34.44 -28.64
C ALA A 517 -72.57 35.51 -28.17
N ILE A 518 -71.85 35.23 -27.10
CA ILE A 518 -70.69 35.97 -26.64
C ILE A 518 -69.47 35.60 -27.51
N GLY A 519 -68.72 36.58 -28.00
CA GLY A 519 -67.53 36.38 -28.81
C GLY A 519 -67.82 36.16 -30.30
N ASP A 520 -66.92 35.40 -31.00
CA ASP A 520 -67.06 35.18 -32.44
C ASP A 520 -68.27 34.30 -32.79
N ARG A 521 -69.13 34.88 -33.64
CA ARG A 521 -70.35 34.19 -34.10
C ARG A 521 -70.09 32.95 -34.94
N ASN A 522 -68.98 32.93 -35.68
CA ASN A 522 -68.68 31.82 -36.57
C ASN A 522 -68.22 30.59 -35.79
N SER A 523 -67.55 30.77 -34.65
CA SER A 523 -67.09 29.70 -33.79
C SER A 523 -68.12 29.21 -32.75
N PHE A 524 -69.34 29.81 -32.73
CA PHE A 524 -70.38 29.49 -31.72
C PHE A 524 -70.76 28.00 -31.73
N GLU A 525 -71.03 27.41 -32.88
CA GLU A 525 -71.43 26.01 -32.99
C GLU A 525 -70.29 25.06 -32.66
N GLU A 526 -69.02 25.44 -32.96
CA GLU A 526 -67.86 24.67 -32.53
C GLU A 526 -67.71 24.68 -30.99
N ARG A 527 -67.93 25.83 -30.34
CA ARG A 527 -67.94 25.94 -28.88
C ARG A 527 -69.06 25.12 -28.24
N VAL A 528 -70.27 25.11 -28.85
CA VAL A 528 -71.37 24.24 -28.44
C VAL A 528 -70.95 22.75 -28.55
N GLY A 529 -70.24 22.40 -29.62
CA GLY A 529 -69.69 21.05 -29.81
C GLY A 529 -68.73 20.60 -28.71
N ARG A 530 -68.19 21.49 -27.89
CA ARG A 530 -67.26 21.20 -26.79
C ARG A 530 -67.90 21.21 -25.38
N ILE A 531 -69.21 21.48 -25.29
CA ILE A 531 -69.93 21.47 -24.00
C ILE A 531 -69.78 20.09 -23.33
N GLY A 532 -69.27 20.04 -22.08
CA GLY A 532 -69.05 18.78 -21.32
C GLY A 532 -67.88 17.91 -21.79
N GLN A 533 -66.91 18.51 -22.47
CA GLN A 533 -65.60 17.87 -22.75
C GLN A 533 -64.58 18.22 -21.71
#